data_b9c820acede645274e60f01ecd488c37
#
_entry.id   b9c820acede645274e60f01ecd488c37
#
_cell.length_a   1.000
_cell.length_b   1.000
_cell.length_c   1.000
_cell.angle_alpha   90.00
_cell.angle_beta   90.00
_cell.angle_gamma   90.00
#
_symmetry.space_group_name_H-M   'P 1'
#
loop_
_entity.id
_entity.type
_entity.pdbx_description
1 polymer ?
#
loop_
_entity_poly.entity_id
_entity_poly.type
_entity_poly.pdbx_seq_one_letter_code
_entity_poly.pdbx_strand_id
1 'polypeptide(L)'
;QTQMTAAQLNLSQAELKELQSKSKVESEMVSTNKDDTKLSEAQKSFNIIVVYAGLMLMFFIIINYASQIAMEIATEKTSRVIEMIITSVSPITHILAKITGVIAVALTQIAIFVLVGILAFFAFDMSEMLQGFEVKPNELTLQIVIVGIINLIIGILSYVILAAILGSITSRIEDINQALMPMTLISMIAFYVSLYSVMNND
;
A
#
# COMPACT_ATOMS: atom_id res chain seq x y z
N GLN A 1 29.71 22.25 -24.07
CA GLN A 1 30.44 21.06 -24.58
C GLN A 1 29.96 20.63 -25.96
N THR A 2 28.68 20.69 -26.27
CA THR A 2 28.09 20.28 -27.57
C THR A 2 28.56 21.15 -28.76
N GLN A 3 28.89 22.43 -28.56
CA GLN A 3 29.40 23.31 -29.62
C GLN A 3 30.86 23.06 -29.97
N MET A 4 31.68 22.59 -29.00
CA MET A 4 33.07 22.23 -29.25
C MET A 4 33.23 20.93 -30.05
N THR A 5 32.40 19.97 -29.81
CA THR A 5 32.39 18.70 -30.55
C THR A 5 31.89 18.86 -31.98
N ALA A 6 30.97 19.78 -32.23
CA ALA A 6 30.46 20.08 -33.61
C ALA A 6 31.52 20.73 -34.51
N ALA A 7 32.37 21.58 -33.91
CA ALA A 7 33.47 22.21 -34.66
C ALA A 7 34.60 21.22 -35.06
N GLN A 8 34.76 20.11 -34.32
CA GLN A 8 35.71 19.05 -34.62
C GLN A 8 35.24 18.09 -35.72
N LEU A 9 33.93 18.00 -35.93
CA LEU A 9 33.31 17.06 -36.88
C LEU A 9 32.92 17.71 -38.24
N ASN A 10 33.20 19.01 -38.40
CA ASN A 10 32.90 19.77 -39.63
C ASN A 10 31.43 19.65 -40.13
N LEU A 11 30.51 19.52 -39.18
CA LEU A 11 29.08 19.37 -39.46
C LEU A 11 28.43 20.74 -39.74
N SER A 12 27.63 20.80 -40.78
CA SER A 12 26.82 21.98 -41.13
C SER A 12 25.76 22.23 -40.02
N GLN A 13 25.40 23.51 -39.78
CA GLN A 13 24.32 23.87 -38.88
C GLN A 13 22.97 23.20 -39.18
N ALA A 14 22.75 22.83 -40.45
CA ALA A 14 21.56 22.09 -40.87
C ALA A 14 21.60 20.62 -40.39
N GLU A 15 22.77 19.98 -40.49
CA GLU A 15 22.97 18.59 -40.01
C GLU A 15 22.96 18.50 -38.46
N LEU A 16 23.45 19.53 -37.78
CA LEU A 16 23.31 19.65 -36.32
C LEU A 16 21.84 19.75 -35.86
N LYS A 17 21.04 20.49 -36.62
CA LYS A 17 19.59 20.64 -36.35
C LYS A 17 18.83 19.34 -36.67
N GLU A 18 19.26 18.63 -37.69
CA GLU A 18 18.72 17.33 -38.05
C GLU A 18 19.14 16.22 -37.07
N LEU A 19 20.36 16.23 -36.59
CA LEU A 19 20.83 15.35 -35.49
C LEU A 19 20.16 15.67 -34.17
N GLN A 20 19.93 16.95 -33.87
CA GLN A 20 19.17 17.35 -32.65
C GLN A 20 17.67 17.04 -32.80
N SER A 21 17.11 17.06 -34.00
CA SER A 21 15.72 16.63 -34.23
C SER A 21 15.60 15.10 -34.23
N LYS A 22 16.64 14.39 -34.71
CA LYS A 22 16.73 12.92 -34.61
C LYS A 22 17.21 12.42 -33.23
N SER A 23 17.94 13.21 -32.47
CA SER A 23 18.29 12.92 -31.08
C SER A 23 17.23 13.42 -30.06
N LYS A 24 16.16 14.05 -30.50
CA LYS A 24 14.88 13.88 -29.90
C LYS A 24 14.40 12.47 -30.25
N VAL A 25 15.24 11.47 -29.91
CA VAL A 25 14.81 10.11 -29.68
C VAL A 25 13.63 10.30 -28.75
N GLU A 26 12.45 10.20 -29.29
CA GLU A 26 11.33 9.66 -28.61
C GLU A 26 11.90 8.58 -27.72
N SER A 27 12.03 8.87 -26.45
CA SER A 27 12.07 7.85 -25.43
C SER A 27 10.65 7.27 -25.48
N GLU A 28 10.37 6.54 -26.55
CA GLU A 28 9.33 5.57 -26.59
C GLU A 28 9.81 4.51 -25.59
N MET A 29 9.58 4.82 -24.32
CA MET A 29 9.56 3.78 -23.32
C MET A 29 8.56 2.77 -23.87
N VAL A 30 9.09 1.61 -24.23
CA VAL A 30 8.27 0.43 -24.53
C VAL A 30 7.62 0.06 -23.22
N SER A 31 6.63 0.84 -22.81
CA SER A 31 5.68 0.49 -21.79
C SER A 31 4.94 -0.72 -22.35
N THR A 32 5.13 -1.86 -21.73
CA THR A 32 4.51 -3.13 -22.09
C THR A 32 2.98 -3.06 -22.00
N ASN A 33 2.45 -1.94 -21.50
CA ASN A 33 1.03 -1.64 -21.39
C ASN A 33 0.65 -0.50 -22.33
N LYS A 34 -0.02 -0.83 -23.43
CA LYS A 34 -0.50 0.11 -24.46
C LYS A 34 -1.46 1.20 -23.95
N ASP A 35 -1.91 1.12 -22.71
CA ASP A 35 -2.84 2.09 -22.09
C ASP A 35 -2.12 3.26 -21.38
N ASP A 36 -0.84 3.09 -20.98
CA ASP A 36 -0.09 4.12 -20.25
C ASP A 36 0.31 5.34 -21.08
N THR A 37 0.36 5.20 -22.40
CA THR A 37 0.74 6.29 -23.34
C THR A 37 -0.31 7.40 -23.47
N LYS A 38 -1.50 7.22 -22.90
CA LYS A 38 -2.61 8.19 -23.00
C LYS A 38 -2.82 9.04 -21.74
N LEU A 39 -2.12 8.73 -20.64
CA LEU A 39 -2.31 9.47 -19.39
C LEU A 39 -1.47 10.75 -19.39
N SER A 40 -2.08 11.86 -18.97
CA SER A 40 -1.36 13.10 -18.67
C SER A 40 -0.35 12.86 -17.55
N GLU A 41 0.79 13.56 -17.55
CA GLU A 41 1.78 13.54 -16.45
C GLU A 41 1.15 13.85 -15.08
N ALA A 42 0.18 14.79 -15.06
CA ALA A 42 -0.60 15.08 -13.84
C ALA A 42 -1.41 13.88 -13.38
N GLN A 43 -2.01 13.11 -14.30
CA GLN A 43 -2.77 11.91 -13.98
C GLN A 43 -1.88 10.77 -13.46
N LYS A 44 -0.69 10.59 -14.02
CA LYS A 44 0.29 9.62 -13.53
C LYS A 44 0.71 9.96 -12.11
N SER A 45 1.07 11.22 -11.86
CA SER A 45 1.46 11.71 -10.53
C SER A 45 0.35 11.50 -9.50
N PHE A 46 -0.90 11.74 -9.87
CA PHE A 46 -2.05 11.49 -9.00
C PHE A 46 -2.20 10.01 -8.65
N ASN A 47 -2.14 9.11 -9.65
CA ASN A 47 -2.23 7.69 -9.41
C ASN A 47 -1.09 7.19 -8.49
N ILE A 48 0.12 7.70 -8.66
CA ILE A 48 1.26 7.42 -7.78
C ILE A 48 0.95 7.85 -6.34
N ILE A 49 0.42 9.06 -6.14
CA ILE A 49 0.02 9.55 -4.81
C ILE A 49 -1.04 8.63 -4.17
N VAL A 50 -2.03 8.19 -4.95
CA VAL A 50 -3.07 7.25 -4.48
C VAL A 50 -2.45 5.92 -4.04
N VAL A 51 -1.50 5.38 -4.81
CA VAL A 51 -0.77 4.16 -4.46
C VAL A 51 0.04 4.36 -3.18
N TYR A 52 0.79 5.46 -3.05
CA TYR A 52 1.56 5.76 -1.84
C TYR A 52 0.67 5.87 -0.59
N ALA A 53 -0.43 6.63 -0.69
CA ALA A 53 -1.38 6.76 0.40
C ALA A 53 -1.98 5.40 0.78
N GLY A 54 -2.33 4.57 -0.22
CA GLY A 54 -2.81 3.21 -0.02
C GLY A 54 -1.79 2.32 0.68
N LEU A 55 -0.53 2.30 0.24
CA LEU A 55 0.54 1.52 0.86
C LEU A 55 0.78 1.94 2.33
N MET A 56 0.78 3.24 2.62
CA MET A 56 0.90 3.75 3.99
C MET A 56 -0.25 3.27 4.87
N LEU A 57 -1.49 3.43 4.40
CA LEU A 57 -2.67 2.98 5.14
C LEU A 57 -2.64 1.47 5.37
N MET A 58 -2.31 0.69 4.34
CA MET A 58 -2.21 -0.77 4.45
C MET A 58 -1.18 -1.17 5.50
N PHE A 59 0.01 -0.59 5.47
CA PHE A 59 1.07 -0.89 6.43
C PHE A 59 0.62 -0.63 7.88
N PHE A 60 0.07 0.55 8.17
CA PHE A 60 -0.38 0.89 9.51
C PHE A 60 -1.56 0.03 9.98
N ILE A 61 -2.54 -0.22 9.11
CA ILE A 61 -3.71 -1.04 9.46
C ILE A 61 -3.28 -2.48 9.78
N ILE A 62 -2.47 -3.10 8.91
CA ILE A 62 -2.03 -4.49 9.08
C ILE A 62 -1.24 -4.65 10.38
N ILE A 63 -0.25 -3.79 10.64
CA ILE A 63 0.57 -3.85 11.86
C ILE A 63 -0.28 -3.64 13.11
N ASN A 64 -1.24 -2.70 13.08
CA ASN A 64 -2.09 -2.39 14.21
C ASN A 64 -2.96 -3.59 14.60
N TYR A 65 -3.67 -4.19 13.64
CA TYR A 65 -4.52 -5.35 13.92
C TYR A 65 -3.76 -6.62 14.26
N ALA A 66 -2.58 -6.81 13.65
CA ALA A 66 -1.70 -7.90 14.02
C ALA A 66 -1.21 -7.77 15.47
N SER A 67 -0.81 -6.58 15.90
CA SER A 67 -0.40 -6.32 17.28
C SER A 67 -1.55 -6.49 18.26
N GLN A 68 -2.75 -6.06 17.90
CA GLN A 68 -3.94 -6.18 18.72
C GLN A 68 -4.29 -7.64 19.00
N ILE A 69 -4.37 -8.50 17.98
CA ILE A 69 -4.72 -9.91 18.15
C ILE A 69 -3.67 -10.65 18.99
N ALA A 70 -2.38 -10.37 18.77
CA ALA A 70 -1.30 -10.99 19.54
C ALA A 70 -1.39 -10.60 21.02
N MET A 71 -1.63 -9.31 21.31
CA MET A 71 -1.81 -8.79 22.66
C MET A 71 -3.02 -9.43 23.36
N GLU A 72 -4.15 -9.55 22.66
CA GLU A 72 -5.35 -10.17 23.22
C GLU A 72 -5.12 -11.63 23.59
N ILE A 73 -4.51 -12.43 22.70
CA ILE A 73 -4.23 -13.85 22.95
C ILE A 73 -3.27 -14.02 24.12
N ALA A 74 -2.20 -13.24 24.17
CA ALA A 74 -1.24 -13.33 25.27
C ALA A 74 -1.83 -12.87 26.63
N THR A 75 -2.67 -11.83 26.61
CA THR A 75 -3.36 -11.36 27.81
C THR A 75 -4.28 -12.43 28.39
N GLU A 76 -5.04 -13.12 27.56
CA GLU A 76 -5.91 -14.22 28.02
C GLU A 76 -5.11 -15.39 28.56
N LYS A 77 -4.01 -15.75 27.92
CA LYS A 77 -3.13 -16.81 28.39
C LYS A 77 -2.52 -16.51 29.77
N THR A 78 -2.10 -15.26 29.97
CA THR A 78 -1.46 -14.84 31.25
C THR A 78 -2.46 -14.62 32.38
N SER A 79 -3.68 -14.22 32.06
CA SER A 79 -4.74 -13.96 33.08
C SER A 79 -5.48 -15.22 33.53
N ARG A 80 -5.11 -16.42 33.05
CA ARG A 80 -5.80 -17.69 33.30
C ARG A 80 -7.29 -17.71 32.92
N VAL A 81 -7.77 -16.71 32.22
CA VAL A 81 -9.15 -16.68 31.68
C VAL A 81 -9.35 -17.84 30.70
N ILE A 82 -8.28 -18.26 30.04
CA ILE A 82 -8.31 -19.39 29.11
C ILE A 82 -8.74 -20.70 29.81
N GLU A 83 -8.37 -20.92 31.10
CA GLU A 83 -8.75 -22.11 31.85
C GLU A 83 -10.28 -22.17 32.06
N MET A 84 -10.92 -21.00 32.22
CA MET A 84 -12.38 -20.89 32.39
C MET A 84 -13.10 -21.04 31.03
N ILE A 85 -12.54 -20.52 29.96
CA ILE A 85 -13.14 -20.55 28.63
C ILE A 85 -13.09 -21.98 28.04
N ILE A 86 -11.98 -22.71 28.24
CA ILE A 86 -11.79 -24.07 27.70
C ILE A 86 -12.81 -25.07 28.30
N THR A 87 -13.34 -24.78 29.46
CA THR A 87 -14.41 -25.61 30.05
C THR A 87 -15.75 -25.50 29.31
N SER A 88 -15.96 -24.40 28.58
CA SER A 88 -17.24 -24.09 27.92
C SER A 88 -17.16 -24.13 26.40
N VAL A 89 -16.00 -23.82 25.80
CA VAL A 89 -15.81 -23.71 24.35
C VAL A 89 -14.48 -24.33 23.93
N SER A 90 -14.44 -24.94 22.75
CA SER A 90 -13.17 -25.49 22.24
C SER A 90 -12.15 -24.37 21.97
N PRO A 91 -10.84 -24.58 22.24
CA PRO A 91 -9.78 -23.59 22.02
C PRO A 91 -9.74 -23.06 20.58
N ILE A 92 -9.97 -23.93 19.61
CA ILE A 92 -9.97 -23.58 18.17
C ILE A 92 -11.12 -22.61 17.86
N THR A 93 -12.33 -22.92 18.36
CA THR A 93 -13.51 -22.05 18.15
C THR A 93 -13.28 -20.66 18.76
N HIS A 94 -12.65 -20.60 19.95
CA HIS A 94 -12.34 -19.34 20.61
C HIS A 94 -11.36 -18.48 19.80
N ILE A 95 -10.23 -19.06 19.33
CA ILE A 95 -9.24 -18.36 18.52
C ILE A 95 -9.86 -17.91 17.17
N LEU A 96 -10.65 -18.76 16.52
CA LEU A 96 -11.31 -18.40 15.27
C LEU A 96 -12.32 -17.26 15.46
N ALA A 97 -13.07 -17.27 16.55
CA ALA A 97 -14.00 -16.18 16.88
C ALA A 97 -13.26 -14.85 17.07
N LYS A 98 -12.10 -14.85 17.72
CA LYS A 98 -11.26 -13.66 17.86
C LYS A 98 -10.72 -13.15 16.54
N ILE A 99 -10.13 -14.02 15.75
CA ILE A 99 -9.61 -13.67 14.42
C ILE A 99 -10.74 -13.07 13.58
N THR A 100 -11.93 -13.69 13.59
CA THR A 100 -13.10 -13.18 12.86
C THR A 100 -13.55 -11.81 13.41
N GLY A 101 -13.54 -11.63 14.72
CA GLY A 101 -13.86 -10.35 15.36
C GLY A 101 -12.91 -9.23 14.94
N VAL A 102 -11.59 -9.46 15.00
CA VAL A 102 -10.58 -8.49 14.55
C VAL A 102 -10.73 -8.14 13.07
N ILE A 103 -10.98 -9.13 12.22
CA ILE A 103 -11.24 -8.91 10.80
C ILE A 103 -12.51 -8.08 10.59
N ALA A 104 -13.59 -8.36 11.32
CA ALA A 104 -14.83 -7.59 11.22
C ALA A 104 -14.62 -6.12 11.60
N VAL A 105 -13.85 -5.86 12.68
CA VAL A 105 -13.49 -4.49 13.08
C VAL A 105 -12.63 -3.81 12.02
N ALA A 106 -11.64 -4.49 11.46
CA ALA A 106 -10.79 -3.96 10.40
C ALA A 106 -11.61 -3.60 9.14
N LEU A 107 -12.53 -4.48 8.72
CA LEU A 107 -13.41 -4.21 7.59
C LEU A 107 -14.35 -3.03 7.85
N THR A 108 -14.87 -2.92 9.07
CA THR A 108 -15.69 -1.77 9.49
C THR A 108 -14.89 -0.47 9.41
N GLN A 109 -13.64 -0.47 9.87
CA GLN A 109 -12.76 0.69 9.79
C GLN A 109 -12.48 1.10 8.33
N ILE A 110 -12.21 0.13 7.45
CA ILE A 110 -12.02 0.39 6.01
C ILE A 110 -13.29 1.01 5.42
N ALA A 111 -14.46 0.46 5.74
CA ALA A 111 -15.74 0.99 5.27
C ALA A 111 -15.97 2.44 5.75
N ILE A 112 -15.61 2.76 7.01
CA ILE A 112 -15.68 4.13 7.54
C ILE A 112 -14.72 5.05 6.79
N PHE A 113 -13.46 4.63 6.53
CA PHE A 113 -12.51 5.46 5.78
C PHE A 113 -12.98 5.74 4.35
N VAL A 114 -13.53 4.73 3.67
CA VAL A 114 -14.10 4.91 2.33
C VAL A 114 -15.28 5.88 2.38
N LEU A 115 -16.17 5.73 3.35
CA LEU A 115 -17.34 6.59 3.51
C LEU A 115 -16.93 8.04 3.82
N VAL A 116 -16.01 8.24 4.74
CA VAL A 116 -15.47 9.58 5.06
C VAL A 116 -14.76 10.19 3.86
N GLY A 117 -14.00 9.39 3.09
CA GLY A 117 -13.37 9.86 1.85
C GLY A 117 -14.39 10.32 0.81
N ILE A 118 -15.47 9.57 0.62
CA ILE A 118 -16.57 9.94 -0.29
C ILE A 118 -17.26 11.21 0.20
N LEU A 119 -17.58 11.31 1.48
CA LEU A 119 -18.21 12.49 2.06
C LEU A 119 -17.32 13.73 1.94
N ALA A 120 -16.02 13.59 2.21
CA ALA A 120 -15.06 14.66 2.06
C ALA A 120 -14.94 15.13 0.61
N PHE A 121 -14.96 14.21 -0.35
CA PHE A 121 -14.92 14.53 -1.78
C PHE A 121 -16.09 15.46 -2.19
N PHE A 122 -17.29 15.18 -1.70
CA PHE A 122 -18.48 16.00 -1.97
C PHE A 122 -18.53 17.28 -1.12
N ALA A 123 -18.13 17.21 0.15
CA ALA A 123 -18.23 18.35 1.07
C ALA A 123 -17.23 19.47 0.77
N PHE A 124 -16.06 19.15 0.23
CA PHE A 124 -14.99 20.11 -0.07
C PHE A 124 -14.87 20.44 -1.56
N ASP A 125 -15.87 20.09 -2.38
CA ASP A 125 -15.86 20.30 -3.84
C ASP A 125 -14.52 19.91 -4.48
N MET A 126 -13.98 18.76 -4.04
CA MET A 126 -12.70 18.26 -4.52
C MET A 126 -12.65 18.10 -6.04
N SER A 127 -13.81 18.02 -6.68
CA SER A 127 -13.93 18.01 -8.14
C SER A 127 -13.38 19.29 -8.78
N GLU A 128 -13.61 20.47 -8.18
CA GLU A 128 -13.06 21.75 -8.66
C GLU A 128 -11.56 21.81 -8.41
N MET A 129 -11.09 21.37 -7.25
CA MET A 129 -9.69 21.32 -6.92
C MET A 129 -8.91 20.39 -7.88
N LEU A 130 -9.46 19.20 -8.18
CA LEU A 130 -8.86 18.25 -9.11
C LEU A 130 -8.89 18.76 -10.58
N GLN A 131 -9.92 19.50 -10.97
CA GLN A 131 -9.96 20.15 -12.29
C GLN A 131 -8.85 21.19 -12.47
N GLY A 132 -8.51 21.93 -11.41
CA GLY A 132 -7.39 22.89 -11.41
C GLY A 132 -6.02 22.22 -11.67
N PHE A 133 -5.90 20.92 -11.39
CA PHE A 133 -4.71 20.10 -11.67
C PHE A 133 -4.86 19.24 -12.92
N GLU A 134 -5.93 19.41 -13.71
CA GLU A 134 -6.26 18.56 -14.88
C GLU A 134 -6.36 17.06 -14.57
N VAL A 135 -6.67 16.73 -13.32
CA VAL A 135 -6.74 15.34 -12.83
C VAL A 135 -8.19 14.93 -12.66
N LYS A 136 -8.52 13.74 -13.18
CA LYS A 136 -9.84 13.11 -12.97
C LYS A 136 -9.65 11.68 -12.53
N PRO A 137 -10.43 11.19 -11.53
CA PRO A 137 -10.50 9.76 -11.27
C PRO A 137 -10.90 9.04 -12.57
N ASN A 138 -10.09 8.10 -13.01
CA ASN A 138 -10.30 7.32 -14.22
C ASN A 138 -10.50 5.82 -13.88
N GLU A 139 -10.74 5.00 -14.87
CA GLU A 139 -10.90 3.56 -14.69
C GLU A 139 -9.67 2.92 -14.03
N LEU A 140 -8.47 3.39 -14.37
CA LEU A 140 -7.22 2.92 -13.76
C LEU A 140 -7.14 3.26 -12.27
N THR A 141 -7.54 4.48 -11.88
CA THR A 141 -7.60 4.88 -10.46
C THR A 141 -8.57 3.98 -9.69
N LEU A 142 -9.73 3.67 -10.27
CA LEU A 142 -10.70 2.77 -9.65
C LEU A 142 -10.15 1.35 -9.51
N GLN A 143 -9.46 0.84 -10.52
CA GLN A 143 -8.80 -0.48 -10.47
C GLN A 143 -7.73 -0.53 -9.37
N ILE A 144 -6.89 0.50 -9.24
CA ILE A 144 -5.87 0.60 -8.18
C ILE A 144 -6.53 0.52 -6.79
N VAL A 145 -7.63 1.25 -6.57
CA VAL A 145 -8.35 1.25 -5.30
C VAL A 145 -8.96 -0.13 -5.00
N ILE A 146 -9.62 -0.74 -5.98
CA ILE A 146 -10.25 -2.07 -5.81
C ILE A 146 -9.19 -3.13 -5.50
N VAL A 147 -8.12 -3.18 -6.30
CA VAL A 147 -7.00 -4.12 -6.09
C VAL A 147 -6.33 -3.85 -4.74
N GLY A 148 -6.16 -2.59 -4.36
CA GLY A 148 -5.64 -2.18 -3.05
C GLY A 148 -6.48 -2.73 -1.90
N ILE A 149 -7.81 -2.58 -1.96
CA ILE A 149 -8.73 -3.09 -0.93
C ILE A 149 -8.64 -4.63 -0.83
N ILE A 150 -8.62 -5.33 -1.96
CA ILE A 150 -8.49 -6.80 -1.98
C ILE A 150 -7.17 -7.23 -1.33
N ASN A 151 -6.05 -6.60 -1.70
CA ASN A 151 -4.75 -6.88 -1.12
C ASN A 151 -4.70 -6.55 0.38
N LEU A 152 -5.34 -5.47 0.81
CA LEU A 152 -5.46 -5.10 2.23
C LEU A 152 -6.19 -6.19 3.03
N ILE A 153 -7.30 -6.70 2.53
CA ILE A 153 -8.06 -7.79 3.19
C ILE A 153 -7.18 -9.05 3.31
N ILE A 154 -6.52 -9.45 2.23
CA ILE A 154 -5.60 -10.61 2.23
C ILE A 154 -4.44 -10.38 3.20
N GLY A 155 -3.88 -9.16 3.22
CA GLY A 155 -2.82 -8.77 4.13
C GLY A 155 -3.26 -8.88 5.59
N ILE A 156 -4.40 -8.29 5.95
CA ILE A 156 -4.95 -8.38 7.31
C ILE A 156 -5.13 -9.85 7.73
N LEU A 157 -5.76 -10.67 6.89
CA LEU A 157 -5.96 -12.10 7.16
C LEU A 157 -4.64 -12.81 7.45
N SER A 158 -3.65 -12.64 6.58
CA SER A 158 -2.35 -13.32 6.69
C SER A 158 -1.59 -12.89 7.95
N TYR A 159 -1.53 -11.60 8.21
CA TYR A 159 -0.77 -11.06 9.35
C TYR A 159 -1.48 -11.28 10.68
N VAL A 160 -2.81 -11.23 10.74
CA VAL A 160 -3.59 -11.52 11.95
C VAL A 160 -3.42 -13.00 12.34
N ILE A 161 -3.43 -13.94 11.40
CA ILE A 161 -3.18 -15.35 11.68
C ILE A 161 -1.75 -15.55 12.19
N LEU A 162 -0.75 -14.98 11.54
CA LEU A 162 0.65 -15.07 11.97
C LEU A 162 0.85 -14.47 13.37
N ALA A 163 0.26 -13.32 13.62
CA ALA A 163 0.32 -12.64 14.92
C ALA A 163 -0.40 -13.42 16.02
N ALA A 164 -1.51 -14.08 15.70
CA ALA A 164 -2.21 -14.98 16.61
C ALA A 164 -1.32 -16.15 17.05
N ILE A 165 -0.57 -16.75 16.11
CA ILE A 165 0.40 -17.81 16.40
C ILE A 165 1.51 -17.27 17.32
N LEU A 166 2.11 -16.13 16.99
CA LEU A 166 3.19 -15.51 17.79
C LEU A 166 2.70 -15.15 19.19
N GLY A 167 1.50 -14.58 19.32
CA GLY A 167 0.87 -14.27 20.60
C GLY A 167 0.62 -15.53 21.44
N SER A 168 0.23 -16.65 20.81
CA SER A 168 0.00 -17.91 21.50
C SER A 168 1.28 -18.56 22.09
N ILE A 169 2.43 -18.34 21.46
CA ILE A 169 3.74 -18.84 21.91
C ILE A 169 4.28 -17.98 23.05
N THR A 170 3.97 -16.69 23.06
CA THR A 170 4.49 -15.73 24.04
C THR A 170 3.99 -16.05 25.45
N SER A 171 4.89 -16.04 26.42
CA SER A 171 4.58 -16.39 27.82
C SER A 171 4.26 -15.18 28.69
N ARG A 172 4.71 -13.98 28.31
CA ARG A 172 4.50 -12.73 29.05
C ARG A 172 4.03 -11.64 28.09
N ILE A 173 3.10 -10.81 28.56
CA ILE A 173 2.56 -9.68 27.77
C ILE A 173 3.68 -8.71 27.37
N GLU A 174 4.67 -8.51 28.24
CA GLU A 174 5.81 -7.61 28.03
C GLU A 174 6.69 -8.04 26.87
N ASP A 175 6.74 -9.35 26.56
CA ASP A 175 7.59 -9.93 25.51
C ASP A 175 6.92 -9.91 24.13
N ILE A 176 5.65 -9.49 24.01
CA ILE A 176 4.89 -9.52 22.76
C ILE A 176 5.56 -8.69 21.67
N ASN A 177 6.05 -7.49 22.02
CA ASN A 177 6.70 -6.63 21.05
C ASN A 177 7.96 -7.29 20.47
N GLN A 178 8.69 -8.05 21.28
CA GLN A 178 9.86 -8.83 20.82
C GLN A 178 9.42 -10.01 19.95
N ALA A 179 8.35 -10.70 20.32
CA ALA A 179 7.80 -11.80 19.54
C ALA A 179 7.28 -11.35 18.17
N LEU A 180 6.74 -10.14 18.07
CA LEU A 180 6.26 -9.55 16.83
C LEU A 180 7.38 -8.90 15.98
N MET A 181 8.57 -8.70 16.53
CA MET A 181 9.67 -8.02 15.84
C MET A 181 10.03 -8.64 14.48
N PRO A 182 10.16 -9.98 14.32
CA PRO A 182 10.46 -10.56 13.02
C PRO A 182 9.39 -10.25 11.96
N MET A 183 8.12 -10.31 12.35
CA MET A 183 6.99 -9.98 11.49
C MET A 183 7.00 -8.51 11.09
N THR A 184 7.27 -7.62 12.04
CA THR A 184 7.36 -6.17 11.79
C THR A 184 8.52 -5.83 10.85
N LEU A 185 9.69 -6.48 11.02
CA LEU A 185 10.84 -6.30 10.12
C LEU A 185 10.53 -6.76 8.69
N ILE A 186 9.91 -7.92 8.53
CA ILE A 186 9.47 -8.42 7.20
C ILE A 186 8.50 -7.43 6.57
N SER A 187 7.54 -6.91 7.35
CA SER A 187 6.57 -5.91 6.87
C SER A 187 7.23 -4.61 6.45
N MET A 188 8.24 -4.13 7.21
CA MET A 188 9.02 -2.95 6.86
C MET A 188 9.79 -3.15 5.55
N ILE A 189 10.47 -4.29 5.40
CA ILE A 189 11.20 -4.61 4.17
C ILE A 189 10.24 -4.63 2.98
N ALA A 190 9.11 -5.34 3.11
CA ALA A 190 8.09 -5.40 2.06
C ALA A 190 7.53 -4.02 1.71
N PHE A 191 7.29 -3.18 2.71
CA PHE A 191 6.84 -1.80 2.53
C PHE A 191 7.86 -0.96 1.76
N TYR A 192 9.15 -0.99 2.15
CA TYR A 192 10.19 -0.24 1.45
C TYR A 192 10.43 -0.75 0.03
N VAL A 193 10.39 -2.07 -0.19
CA VAL A 193 10.47 -2.64 -1.55
C VAL A 193 9.32 -2.17 -2.42
N SER A 194 8.10 -2.14 -1.86
CA SER A 194 6.93 -1.63 -2.59
C SER A 194 7.04 -0.15 -2.91
N LEU A 195 7.51 0.68 -1.97
CA LEU A 195 7.78 2.11 -2.22
C LEU A 195 8.83 2.30 -3.31
N TYR A 196 9.94 1.56 -3.22
CA TYR A 196 11.01 1.63 -4.22
C TYR A 196 10.52 1.23 -5.61
N SER A 197 9.69 0.18 -5.70
CA SER A 197 9.11 -0.27 -6.97
C SER A 197 8.22 0.81 -7.61
N VAL A 198 7.42 1.51 -6.79
CA VAL A 198 6.56 2.60 -7.30
C VAL A 198 7.37 3.79 -7.77
N MET A 199 8.51 4.10 -7.09
CA MET A 199 9.40 5.23 -7.47
C MET A 199 10.19 4.98 -8.73
N ASN A 200 10.52 3.73 -9.05
CA ASN A 200 11.38 3.39 -10.20
C ASN A 200 10.58 2.75 -11.36
N ASN A 201 9.28 2.83 -11.34
CA ASN A 201 8.40 2.29 -12.39
C ASN A 201 7.97 3.42 -13.35
N ASP A 202 8.94 4.32 -13.70
CA ASP A 202 8.81 5.32 -14.76
C ASP A 202 9.09 4.73 -16.14
#